data_a083886d12aa873b3393c92eb3bf102a
#
_entry.id   a083886d12aa873b3393c92eb3bf102a
#
_cell.length_a   1.000
_cell.length_b   1.000
_cell.length_c   1.000
_cell.angle_alpha   90.00
_cell.angle_beta   90.00
_cell.angle_gamma   90.00
#
_symmetry.space_group_name_H-M   'P 1'
#
loop_
_entity.id
_entity.type
_entity.pdbx_description
1 polymer ?
#
loop_
_entity_poly.entity_id
_entity_poly.type
_entity_poly.pdbx_seq_one_letter_code
_entity_poly.pdbx_strand_id
1 'polypeptide(L)'
;DTIVYLTQRMPVYHRRLKNTAGFERDVSWAAGFRKERYVSSYWVSNVFQKTGFFPGAHGIPDVSRLQDDGDSRNIELPYSQVNHLKVSTRQSLLYDKWALTWDIGFQKNHREEWSRFHTHYDAQPVPDKDPDKELAFTLNTYSSAVKLKLFASAVWQHTAGWDVQYQRNTIAGYSFLLPAYRRFTTGAFWMTTYRTGPTLSFSGGLRYDYGKIDASAYTDPYLAIYLREQGYGDEFI
;
A
#
# COMPACT_ATOMS: atom_id res chain seq x y z
N ASP A 1 -23.80 -18.25 -21.69
CA ASP A 1 -24.22 -17.08 -20.92
C ASP A 1 -24.03 -15.80 -21.73
N THR A 2 -24.70 -14.75 -21.34
CA THR A 2 -24.63 -13.44 -22.01
C THR A 2 -24.42 -12.35 -20.96
N ILE A 3 -23.41 -11.53 -21.15
CA ILE A 3 -23.23 -10.30 -20.40
C ILE A 3 -23.90 -9.17 -21.18
N VAL A 4 -24.64 -8.32 -20.49
CA VAL A 4 -25.24 -7.12 -21.08
C VAL A 4 -24.46 -5.92 -20.55
N TYR A 5 -23.81 -5.17 -21.46
CA TYR A 5 -23.18 -3.90 -21.16
C TYR A 5 -23.82 -2.80 -22.00
N LEU A 6 -24.47 -1.86 -21.33
CA LEU A 6 -25.36 -0.88 -21.99
C LEU A 6 -26.41 -1.61 -22.85
N THR A 7 -26.40 -1.41 -24.15
CA THR A 7 -27.31 -2.05 -25.11
C THR A 7 -26.69 -3.26 -25.83
N GLN A 8 -25.41 -3.54 -25.62
CA GLN A 8 -24.69 -4.62 -26.29
C GLN A 8 -24.83 -5.94 -25.51
N ARG A 9 -25.19 -7.00 -26.21
CA ARG A 9 -25.21 -8.35 -25.69
C ARG A 9 -23.93 -9.07 -26.10
N MET A 10 -23.16 -9.50 -25.11
CA MET A 10 -21.89 -10.18 -25.32
C MET A 10 -22.01 -11.64 -24.88
N PRO A 11 -21.96 -12.62 -25.78
CA PRO A 11 -21.93 -14.03 -25.40
C PRO A 11 -20.64 -14.35 -24.65
N VAL A 12 -20.75 -15.13 -23.59
CA VAL A 12 -19.61 -15.64 -22.81
C VAL A 12 -19.69 -17.15 -22.84
N TYR A 13 -18.65 -17.78 -23.39
CA TYR A 13 -18.55 -19.23 -23.45
C TYR A 13 -17.99 -19.79 -22.14
N HIS A 14 -18.41 -20.99 -21.79
CA HIS A 14 -17.96 -21.70 -20.59
C HIS A 14 -18.09 -20.95 -19.25
N ARG A 15 -18.89 -19.85 -19.22
CA ARG A 15 -19.07 -18.98 -18.04
C ARG A 15 -17.78 -18.35 -17.52
N ARG A 16 -16.80 -18.16 -18.40
CA ARG A 16 -15.50 -17.60 -18.05
C ARG A 16 -15.17 -16.44 -18.96
N LEU A 17 -14.62 -15.39 -18.37
CA LEU A 17 -14.00 -14.29 -19.09
C LEU A 17 -12.50 -14.57 -19.19
N LYS A 18 -11.92 -14.32 -20.37
CA LYS A 18 -10.47 -14.36 -20.56
C LYS A 18 -9.77 -13.45 -19.58
N ASN A 19 -8.56 -13.82 -19.15
CA ASN A 19 -7.66 -13.00 -18.35
C ASN A 19 -8.25 -12.54 -16.99
N THR A 20 -9.01 -13.41 -16.32
CA THR A 20 -9.52 -13.11 -14.96
C THR A 20 -8.92 -14.03 -13.90
N ALA A 21 -7.80 -14.68 -14.22
CA ALA A 21 -7.07 -15.51 -13.28
C ALA A 21 -6.32 -14.66 -12.24
N GLY A 22 -6.09 -15.24 -11.09
CA GLY A 22 -5.22 -14.71 -10.04
C GLY A 22 -4.16 -15.73 -9.64
N PHE A 23 -2.98 -15.24 -9.33
CA PHE A 23 -1.89 -16.01 -8.76
C PHE A 23 -1.37 -15.31 -7.50
N GLU A 24 -1.22 -16.07 -6.42
CA GLU A 24 -0.71 -15.57 -5.14
C GLU A 24 0.35 -16.53 -4.58
N ARG A 25 1.38 -15.97 -3.99
CA ARG A 25 2.45 -16.71 -3.31
C ARG A 25 2.87 -15.94 -2.07
N ASP A 26 2.56 -16.52 -0.92
CA ASP A 26 2.82 -15.93 0.37
C ASP A 26 3.79 -16.79 1.16
N VAL A 27 4.76 -16.12 1.78
CA VAL A 27 5.71 -16.74 2.70
C VAL A 27 5.79 -15.88 3.94
N SER A 28 5.67 -16.50 5.10
CA SER A 28 5.88 -15.84 6.38
C SER A 28 6.72 -16.69 7.31
N TRP A 29 7.54 -16.01 8.09
CA TRP A 29 8.37 -16.63 9.10
C TRP A 29 8.36 -15.77 10.35
N ALA A 30 8.34 -16.43 11.52
CA ALA A 30 8.43 -15.78 12.81
C ALA A 30 9.38 -16.54 13.72
N ALA A 31 10.18 -15.82 14.48
CA ALA A 31 11.03 -16.36 15.52
C ALA A 31 11.04 -15.43 16.73
N GLY A 32 11.41 -15.98 17.86
CA GLY A 32 11.56 -15.19 19.08
C GLY A 32 12.23 -15.99 20.16
N PHE A 33 12.67 -15.29 21.17
CA PHE A 33 13.19 -15.92 22.38
C PHE A 33 12.78 -15.11 23.62
N ARG A 34 12.77 -15.77 24.74
CA ARG A 34 12.49 -15.18 26.04
C ARG A 34 13.56 -15.59 27.02
N LYS A 35 14.09 -14.61 27.73
CA LYS A 35 15.05 -14.81 28.83
C LYS A 35 14.65 -13.89 29.97
N GLU A 36 14.26 -14.49 31.10
CA GLU A 36 13.84 -13.76 32.32
C GLU A 36 12.87 -12.61 32.00
N ARG A 37 13.40 -11.38 31.96
CA ARG A 37 12.66 -10.13 31.79
C ARG A 37 12.68 -9.59 30.37
N TYR A 38 13.37 -10.27 29.45
CA TYR A 38 13.50 -9.85 28.05
C TYR A 38 12.77 -10.81 27.12
N VAL A 39 11.95 -10.24 26.23
CA VAL A 39 11.27 -10.96 25.15
C VAL A 39 11.58 -10.28 23.83
N SER A 40 12.06 -11.06 22.89
CA SER A 40 12.34 -10.61 21.53
C SER A 40 11.56 -11.43 20.51
N SER A 41 10.94 -10.74 19.54
CA SER A 41 10.18 -11.39 18.48
C SER A 41 10.53 -10.75 17.13
N TYR A 42 10.61 -11.56 16.10
CA TYR A 42 10.96 -11.18 14.73
C TYR A 42 9.95 -11.77 13.77
N TRP A 43 9.56 -11.00 12.77
CA TRP A 43 8.65 -11.41 11.71
C TRP A 43 9.18 -10.96 10.36
N VAL A 44 9.12 -11.86 9.40
CA VAL A 44 9.36 -11.57 7.99
C VAL A 44 8.21 -12.16 7.19
N SER A 45 7.63 -11.39 6.29
CA SER A 45 6.62 -11.90 5.37
C SER A 45 6.79 -11.26 4.00
N ASN A 46 6.52 -12.04 2.96
CA ASN A 46 6.44 -11.55 1.60
C ASN A 46 5.18 -12.10 0.95
N VAL A 47 4.36 -11.20 0.42
CA VAL A 47 3.16 -11.50 -0.36
C VAL A 47 3.42 -11.08 -1.79
N PHE A 48 3.30 -12.01 -2.72
CA PHE A 48 3.30 -11.71 -4.14
C PHE A 48 1.95 -12.10 -4.74
N GLN A 49 1.29 -11.16 -5.40
CA GLN A 49 0.02 -11.35 -6.07
C GLN A 49 0.10 -10.83 -7.49
N LYS A 50 -0.43 -11.58 -8.44
CA LYS A 50 -0.68 -11.15 -9.82
C LYS A 50 -2.12 -11.46 -10.19
N THR A 51 -2.85 -10.47 -10.69
CA THR A 51 -4.26 -10.60 -11.05
C THR A 51 -4.48 -10.04 -12.44
N GLY A 52 -5.03 -10.86 -13.31
CA GLY A 52 -5.47 -10.44 -14.64
C GLY A 52 -6.81 -9.72 -14.57
N PHE A 53 -7.03 -8.84 -15.54
CA PHE A 53 -8.32 -8.16 -15.72
C PHE A 53 -8.88 -8.53 -17.10
N PHE A 54 -10.19 -8.69 -17.20
CA PHE A 54 -10.79 -8.89 -18.50
C PHE A 54 -10.47 -7.73 -19.45
N PRO A 55 -10.17 -8.00 -20.73
CA PRO A 55 -9.77 -6.97 -21.68
C PRO A 55 -10.86 -5.93 -21.89
N GLY A 56 -10.50 -4.65 -21.73
CA GLY A 56 -11.37 -3.52 -21.91
C GLY A 56 -10.61 -2.22 -21.68
N ALA A 57 -11.09 -1.09 -22.19
CA ALA A 57 -10.57 0.22 -21.95
C ALA A 57 -11.58 1.04 -21.15
N HIS A 58 -11.12 1.70 -20.07
CA HIS A 58 -11.97 2.56 -19.23
C HIS A 58 -13.27 1.88 -18.75
N GLY A 59 -13.19 0.58 -18.40
CA GLY A 59 -14.34 -0.20 -17.96
C GLY A 59 -15.27 -0.68 -19.09
N ILE A 60 -14.97 -0.38 -20.35
CA ILE A 60 -15.71 -0.86 -21.52
C ILE A 60 -15.10 -2.19 -21.99
N PRO A 61 -15.85 -3.31 -21.95
CA PRO A 61 -15.33 -4.59 -22.37
C PRO A 61 -15.01 -4.63 -23.87
N ASP A 62 -13.83 -5.19 -24.23
CA ASP A 62 -13.51 -5.49 -25.63
C ASP A 62 -14.09 -6.87 -25.98
N VAL A 63 -15.22 -6.88 -26.67
CA VAL A 63 -15.97 -8.09 -27.04
C VAL A 63 -15.12 -9.11 -27.80
N SER A 64 -14.19 -8.67 -28.64
CA SER A 64 -13.33 -9.54 -29.46
C SER A 64 -12.31 -10.29 -28.63
N ARG A 65 -12.02 -9.84 -27.42
CA ARG A 65 -10.95 -10.32 -26.53
C ARG A 65 -11.46 -10.93 -25.21
N LEU A 66 -12.77 -10.93 -25.00
CA LEU A 66 -13.39 -11.44 -23.76
C LEU A 66 -13.49 -12.96 -23.68
N GLN A 67 -13.39 -13.65 -24.83
CA GLN A 67 -13.67 -15.08 -24.90
C GLN A 67 -12.59 -15.91 -24.21
N ASP A 68 -13.03 -16.97 -23.56
CA ASP A 68 -12.16 -17.97 -22.93
C ASP A 68 -11.14 -18.50 -23.97
N ASP A 69 -9.87 -18.50 -23.63
CA ASP A 69 -8.77 -19.03 -24.45
C ASP A 69 -8.47 -20.51 -24.18
N GLY A 70 -9.27 -21.15 -23.32
CA GLY A 70 -9.10 -22.56 -22.93
C GLY A 70 -8.14 -22.75 -21.75
N ASP A 71 -7.40 -21.72 -21.32
CA ASP A 71 -6.53 -21.76 -20.15
C ASP A 71 -7.06 -20.85 -19.05
N SER A 72 -7.70 -21.43 -18.05
CA SER A 72 -8.27 -20.69 -16.92
C SER A 72 -7.23 -20.09 -15.97
N ARG A 73 -5.94 -20.33 -16.18
CA ARG A 73 -4.82 -19.81 -15.37
C ARG A 73 -3.97 -18.80 -16.12
N ASN A 74 -4.22 -18.60 -17.41
CA ASN A 74 -3.47 -17.64 -18.21
C ASN A 74 -3.72 -16.20 -17.72
N ILE A 75 -2.62 -15.45 -17.52
CA ILE A 75 -2.65 -14.02 -17.15
C ILE A 75 -1.85 -13.25 -18.18
N GLU A 76 -2.56 -12.56 -19.04
CA GLU A 76 -2.05 -11.67 -20.08
C GLU A 76 -2.30 -10.21 -19.69
N LEU A 77 -2.06 -9.27 -20.61
CA LEU A 77 -2.45 -7.89 -20.47
C LEU A 77 -3.99 -7.69 -20.63
N PRO A 78 -4.61 -6.87 -19.81
CA PRO A 78 -4.06 -6.12 -18.68
C PRO A 78 -3.96 -6.94 -17.40
N TYR A 79 -2.99 -6.62 -16.54
CA TYR A 79 -2.88 -7.22 -15.22
C TYR A 79 -2.29 -6.23 -14.19
N SER A 80 -2.55 -6.48 -12.93
CA SER A 80 -1.85 -5.86 -11.80
C SER A 80 -0.99 -6.89 -11.09
N GLN A 81 0.18 -6.47 -10.62
CA GLN A 81 0.99 -7.27 -9.71
C GLN A 81 1.46 -6.45 -8.52
N VAL A 82 1.53 -7.11 -7.38
CA VAL A 82 1.97 -6.52 -6.12
C VAL A 82 2.98 -7.45 -5.47
N ASN A 83 4.09 -6.87 -5.00
CA ASN A 83 5.04 -7.56 -4.12
C ASN A 83 5.17 -6.76 -2.83
N HIS A 84 4.80 -7.35 -1.70
CA HIS A 84 4.80 -6.70 -0.41
C HIS A 84 5.68 -7.45 0.60
N LEU A 85 6.87 -6.92 0.82
CA LEU A 85 7.80 -7.38 1.86
C LEU A 85 7.54 -6.61 3.16
N LYS A 86 7.47 -7.34 4.28
CA LYS A 86 7.43 -6.80 5.65
C LYS A 86 8.51 -7.47 6.49
N VAL A 87 9.25 -6.66 7.23
CA VAL A 87 10.20 -7.10 8.25
C VAL A 87 9.92 -6.32 9.51
N SER A 88 9.75 -6.98 10.63
CA SER A 88 9.51 -6.29 11.90
C SER A 88 10.11 -7.04 13.07
N THR A 89 10.38 -6.30 14.13
CA THR A 89 10.82 -6.85 15.41
C THR A 89 10.13 -6.14 16.55
N ARG A 90 9.86 -6.88 17.62
CA ARG A 90 9.40 -6.36 18.90
C ARG A 90 10.38 -6.76 19.98
N GLN A 91 10.85 -5.78 20.72
CA GLN A 91 11.72 -5.93 21.88
C GLN A 91 10.94 -5.52 23.13
N SER A 92 10.91 -6.36 24.15
CA SER A 92 10.17 -6.08 25.37
C SER A 92 11.03 -6.36 26.61
N LEU A 93 11.05 -5.39 27.50
CA LEU A 93 11.62 -5.50 28.84
C LEU A 93 10.48 -5.46 29.86
N LEU A 94 10.43 -6.45 30.73
CA LEU A 94 9.33 -6.65 31.68
C LEU A 94 9.88 -6.66 33.10
N TYR A 95 9.57 -5.61 33.86
CA TYR A 95 9.93 -5.47 35.28
C TYR A 95 8.68 -5.30 36.13
N ASP A 96 8.80 -5.50 37.41
CA ASP A 96 7.65 -5.47 38.33
C ASP A 96 6.94 -4.10 38.34
N LYS A 97 7.73 -3.02 38.21
CA LYS A 97 7.22 -1.64 38.26
C LYS A 97 7.08 -0.97 36.88
N TRP A 98 7.59 -1.57 35.84
CA TRP A 98 7.51 -1.02 34.48
C TRP A 98 7.69 -2.07 33.38
N ALA A 99 7.15 -1.79 32.23
CA ALA A 99 7.38 -2.57 31.03
C ALA A 99 7.65 -1.62 29.84
N LEU A 100 8.71 -1.93 29.08
CA LEU A 100 9.07 -1.22 27.86
C LEU A 100 8.86 -2.14 26.68
N THR A 101 8.21 -1.64 25.63
CA THR A 101 8.08 -2.32 24.36
C THR A 101 8.59 -1.39 23.25
N TRP A 102 9.43 -1.93 22.39
CA TRP A 102 9.93 -1.24 21.22
C TRP A 102 9.66 -2.05 19.96
N ASP A 103 8.87 -1.48 19.07
CA ASP A 103 8.54 -2.04 17.76
C ASP A 103 9.34 -1.31 16.69
N ILE A 104 9.99 -2.06 15.80
CA ILE A 104 10.70 -1.54 14.62
C ILE A 104 10.19 -2.28 13.41
N GLY A 105 9.91 -1.57 12.33
CA GLY A 105 9.36 -2.15 11.10
C GLY A 105 9.93 -1.52 9.84
N PHE A 106 10.12 -2.36 8.84
CA PHE A 106 10.35 -1.98 7.47
C PHE A 106 9.33 -2.67 6.56
N GLN A 107 8.78 -1.91 5.60
CA GLN A 107 7.91 -2.47 4.59
C GLN A 107 8.30 -1.90 3.22
N LYS A 108 8.27 -2.76 2.21
CA LYS A 108 8.38 -2.37 0.81
C LYS A 108 7.18 -2.94 0.07
N ASN A 109 6.33 -2.05 -0.42
CA ASN A 109 5.24 -2.39 -1.33
C ASN A 109 5.63 -1.94 -2.74
N HIS A 110 5.69 -2.88 -3.66
CA HIS A 110 5.91 -2.61 -5.08
C HIS A 110 4.68 -3.10 -5.85
N ARG A 111 3.97 -2.15 -6.45
CA ARG A 111 2.77 -2.40 -7.25
C ARG A 111 3.00 -1.93 -8.68
N GLU A 112 2.61 -2.74 -9.62
CA GLU A 112 2.63 -2.41 -11.04
C GLU A 112 1.27 -2.72 -11.66
N GLU A 113 0.87 -1.89 -12.62
CA GLU A 113 -0.26 -2.11 -13.51
C GLU A 113 0.27 -2.11 -14.95
N TRP A 114 -0.10 -3.13 -15.67
CA TRP A 114 0.35 -3.39 -17.03
C TRP A 114 -0.85 -3.47 -17.94
N SER A 115 -0.87 -2.63 -18.96
CA SER A 115 -1.86 -2.66 -20.04
C SER A 115 -1.18 -2.35 -21.36
N ARG A 116 -1.78 -2.74 -22.48
CA ARG A 116 -1.24 -2.34 -23.77
C ARG A 116 -1.21 -0.82 -23.86
N PHE A 117 -0.08 -0.29 -24.33
CA PHE A 117 0.06 1.14 -24.50
C PHE A 117 -1.10 1.68 -25.35
N HIS A 118 -1.70 2.73 -24.90
CA HIS A 118 -2.67 3.55 -25.60
C HIS A 118 -2.44 5.02 -25.25
N THR A 119 -2.66 5.88 -26.22
CA THR A 119 -2.46 7.32 -26.02
C THR A 119 -3.60 7.91 -25.19
N HIS A 120 -3.25 8.79 -24.26
CA HIS A 120 -4.21 9.61 -23.50
C HIS A 120 -4.42 11.00 -24.13
N TYR A 121 -3.51 11.41 -25.01
CA TYR A 121 -3.57 12.65 -25.80
C TYR A 121 -2.83 12.45 -27.10
N ASP A 122 -3.12 13.28 -28.10
CA ASP A 122 -2.48 13.20 -29.41
C ASP A 122 -0.97 13.41 -29.32
N ALA A 123 -0.22 12.66 -30.14
CA ALA A 123 1.24 12.66 -30.19
C ALA A 123 1.95 12.20 -28.92
N GLN A 124 1.28 11.55 -27.97
CA GLN A 124 1.93 10.91 -26.84
C GLN A 124 2.91 9.85 -27.34
N PRO A 125 4.22 9.94 -27.01
CA PRO A 125 5.20 8.98 -27.50
C PRO A 125 5.05 7.65 -26.79
N VAL A 126 5.34 6.56 -27.50
CA VAL A 126 5.48 5.24 -26.89
C VAL A 126 6.73 5.23 -26.01
N PRO A 127 6.67 4.78 -24.76
CA PRO A 127 7.84 4.67 -23.90
C PRO A 127 8.91 3.76 -24.50
N ASP A 128 10.19 4.17 -24.45
CA ASP A 128 11.32 3.36 -24.93
C ASP A 128 11.53 2.08 -24.13
N LYS A 129 11.16 2.13 -22.85
CA LYS A 129 11.32 1.00 -21.93
C LYS A 129 9.97 0.62 -21.33
N ASP A 130 9.71 -0.70 -21.32
CA ASP A 130 8.48 -1.26 -20.75
C ASP A 130 7.20 -0.55 -21.28
N PRO A 131 6.96 -0.54 -22.61
CA PRO A 131 5.90 0.29 -23.21
C PRO A 131 4.50 -0.02 -22.68
N ASP A 132 4.28 -1.24 -22.19
CA ASP A 132 3.00 -1.67 -21.65
C ASP A 132 2.90 -1.51 -20.11
N LYS A 133 3.89 -0.90 -19.47
CA LYS A 133 3.82 -0.57 -18.04
C LYS A 133 3.05 0.73 -17.84
N GLU A 134 1.80 0.61 -17.44
CA GLU A 134 0.92 1.77 -17.25
C GLU A 134 1.28 2.55 -16.00
N LEU A 135 1.34 1.88 -14.84
CA LEU A 135 1.63 2.47 -13.54
C LEU A 135 2.60 1.60 -12.75
N ALA A 136 3.49 2.22 -12.03
CA ALA A 136 4.29 1.54 -11.01
C ALA A 136 4.50 2.43 -9.79
N PHE A 137 4.34 1.86 -8.61
CA PHE A 137 4.56 2.50 -7.32
C PHE A 137 5.48 1.66 -6.47
N THR A 138 6.49 2.29 -5.89
CA THR A 138 7.31 1.64 -4.86
C THR A 138 7.27 2.48 -3.59
N LEU A 139 6.53 1.97 -2.60
CA LEU A 139 6.40 2.58 -1.29
C LEU A 139 7.30 1.85 -0.29
N ASN A 140 8.32 2.55 0.21
CA ASN A 140 9.13 2.10 1.33
C ASN A 140 8.64 2.81 2.60
N THR A 141 8.39 2.03 3.66
CA THR A 141 7.95 2.52 4.96
C THR A 141 8.90 2.03 6.05
N TYR A 142 9.42 2.96 6.82
CA TYR A 142 10.22 2.72 8.03
C TYR A 142 9.41 3.18 9.22
N SER A 143 9.31 2.37 10.26
CA SER A 143 8.53 2.69 11.45
C SER A 143 9.26 2.28 12.72
N SER A 144 9.10 3.09 13.75
CA SER A 144 9.55 2.77 15.10
C SER A 144 8.52 3.27 16.11
N ALA A 145 8.20 2.46 17.11
CA ALA A 145 7.28 2.84 18.18
C ALA A 145 7.79 2.33 19.53
N VAL A 146 7.86 3.21 20.49
CA VAL A 146 8.25 2.89 21.88
C VAL A 146 7.05 3.12 22.78
N LYS A 147 6.81 2.17 23.68
CA LYS A 147 5.75 2.24 24.69
C LYS A 147 6.29 1.83 26.06
N LEU A 148 6.17 2.74 27.01
CA LEU A 148 6.51 2.53 28.41
C LEU A 148 5.23 2.45 29.26
N LYS A 149 5.06 1.36 29.99
CA LYS A 149 4.05 1.22 31.02
C LYS A 149 4.71 1.35 32.39
N LEU A 150 4.14 2.16 33.26
CA LEU A 150 4.58 2.37 34.63
C LEU A 150 3.46 1.89 35.57
N PHE A 151 3.78 0.94 36.44
CA PHE A 151 2.89 0.46 37.48
C PHE A 151 3.23 1.21 38.78
N ALA A 152 2.76 2.48 38.86
CA ALA A 152 3.14 3.38 39.96
C ALA A 152 2.64 2.89 41.33
N SER A 153 1.48 2.24 41.33
CA SER A 153 0.92 1.55 42.53
C SER A 153 -0.10 0.51 42.10
N ALA A 154 -0.71 -0.20 43.05
CA ALA A 154 -1.79 -1.13 42.77
C ALA A 154 -3.01 -0.47 42.09
N VAL A 155 -3.20 0.82 42.29
CA VAL A 155 -4.34 1.60 41.75
C VAL A 155 -3.99 2.48 40.56
N TRP A 156 -2.73 2.91 40.41
CA TRP A 156 -2.30 3.80 39.35
C TRP A 156 -1.39 3.12 38.33
N GLN A 157 -1.79 3.23 37.07
CA GLN A 157 -0.98 2.81 35.90
C GLN A 157 -0.88 3.97 34.92
N HIS A 158 0.33 4.26 34.47
CA HIS A 158 0.59 5.21 33.41
C HIS A 158 1.15 4.49 32.17
N THR A 159 0.77 4.96 31.00
CA THR A 159 1.33 4.48 29.74
C THR A 159 1.73 5.69 28.91
N ALA A 160 3.00 5.77 28.54
CA ALA A 160 3.50 6.76 27.61
C ALA A 160 4.03 6.06 26.37
N GLY A 161 3.91 6.70 25.23
CA GLY A 161 4.45 6.17 23.97
C GLY A 161 4.82 7.27 23.00
N TRP A 162 5.72 6.89 22.13
CA TRP A 162 6.17 7.73 21.02
C TRP A 162 6.33 6.85 19.78
N ASP A 163 5.86 7.33 18.64
CA ASP A 163 5.98 6.66 17.36
C ASP A 163 6.52 7.60 16.28
N VAL A 164 7.21 7.03 15.32
CA VAL A 164 7.72 7.71 14.14
C VAL A 164 7.58 6.80 12.93
N GLN A 165 7.20 7.42 11.81
CA GLN A 165 7.14 6.74 10.52
C GLN A 165 7.71 7.65 9.42
N TYR A 166 8.53 7.06 8.58
CA TYR A 166 9.00 7.68 7.34
C TYR A 166 8.60 6.84 6.15
N GLN A 167 8.03 7.48 5.15
CA GLN A 167 7.62 6.86 3.90
C GLN A 167 8.25 7.57 2.71
N ARG A 168 8.64 6.78 1.72
CA ARG A 168 9.08 7.28 0.41
C ARG A 168 8.37 6.48 -0.67
N ASN A 169 7.58 7.19 -1.47
CA ASN A 169 6.94 6.65 -2.67
C ASN A 169 7.69 7.13 -3.91
N THR A 170 7.99 6.21 -4.82
CA THR A 170 8.49 6.50 -6.17
C THR A 170 7.49 5.98 -7.18
N ILE A 171 7.43 6.63 -8.33
CA ILE A 171 6.50 6.32 -9.41
C ILE A 171 7.25 6.02 -10.70
N ALA A 172 6.65 5.20 -11.56
CA ALA A 172 7.07 4.92 -12.93
C ALA A 172 5.86 4.46 -13.74
N GLY A 173 6.02 4.27 -15.06
CA GLY A 173 4.97 3.97 -16.00
C GLY A 173 4.63 5.19 -16.86
N TYR A 174 3.81 4.99 -17.89
CA TYR A 174 3.45 6.07 -18.81
C TYR A 174 2.23 6.88 -18.37
N SER A 175 1.44 6.35 -17.41
CA SER A 175 0.30 7.05 -16.84
C SER A 175 0.67 7.69 -15.49
N PHE A 176 -0.05 8.74 -15.15
CA PHE A 176 0.07 9.44 -13.87
C PHE A 176 -1.20 9.25 -13.04
N LEU A 177 -1.03 8.84 -11.78
CA LEU A 177 -2.14 8.73 -10.82
C LEU A 177 -1.90 9.58 -9.57
N LEU A 178 -0.68 9.52 -9.02
CA LEU A 178 -0.29 10.30 -7.85
C LEU A 178 1.22 10.62 -7.91
N PRO A 179 1.66 11.75 -7.38
CA PRO A 179 3.07 12.14 -7.43
C PRO A 179 3.96 11.24 -6.55
N ALA A 180 5.25 11.25 -6.85
CA ALA A 180 6.25 10.77 -5.91
C ALA A 180 6.24 11.65 -4.66
N TYR A 181 6.40 11.06 -3.46
CA TYR A 181 6.37 11.82 -2.22
C TYR A 181 7.28 11.23 -1.13
N ARG A 182 7.60 12.06 -0.17
CA ARG A 182 8.17 11.69 1.12
C ARG A 182 7.21 12.14 2.21
N ARG A 183 6.93 11.27 3.16
CA ARG A 183 6.05 11.56 4.28
C ARG A 183 6.77 11.22 5.58
N PHE A 184 6.76 12.14 6.50
CA PHE A 184 7.20 11.93 7.89
C PHE A 184 6.01 12.13 8.82
N THR A 185 5.82 11.22 9.75
CA THR A 185 4.82 11.35 10.82
C THR A 185 5.45 10.95 12.14
N THR A 186 5.07 11.63 13.20
CA THR A 186 5.46 11.28 14.58
C THR A 186 4.33 11.64 15.52
N GLY A 187 4.18 10.85 16.58
CA GLY A 187 3.18 11.09 17.60
C GLY A 187 3.66 10.68 18.97
N ALA A 188 3.21 11.40 19.99
CA ALA A 188 3.46 11.04 21.38
C ALA A 188 2.14 11.04 22.15
N PHE A 189 2.01 10.12 23.08
CA PHE A 189 0.83 10.03 23.93
C PHE A 189 1.17 9.71 25.37
N TRP A 190 0.27 10.12 26.25
CA TRP A 190 0.24 9.71 27.65
C TRP A 190 -1.18 9.34 28.02
N MET A 191 -1.33 8.19 28.69
CA MET A 191 -2.58 7.68 29.24
C MET A 191 -2.39 7.28 30.70
N THR A 192 -3.36 7.60 31.53
CA THR A 192 -3.40 7.21 32.94
C THR A 192 -4.66 6.40 33.20
N THR A 193 -4.52 5.31 33.94
CA THR A 193 -5.63 4.52 34.46
C THR A 193 -5.58 4.50 35.97
N TYR A 194 -6.71 4.85 36.61
CA TYR A 194 -6.94 4.79 38.04
C TYR A 194 -8.00 3.74 38.36
N ARG A 195 -7.68 2.79 39.23
CA ARG A 195 -8.57 1.72 39.63
C ARG A 195 -9.01 1.95 41.07
N THR A 196 -10.32 2.16 41.30
CA THR A 196 -10.89 2.38 42.65
C THR A 196 -11.20 1.07 43.38
N GLY A 197 -11.09 -0.06 42.70
CA GLY A 197 -11.39 -1.40 43.21
C GLY A 197 -11.39 -2.43 42.09
N PRO A 198 -11.89 -3.66 42.35
CA PRO A 198 -11.86 -4.74 41.37
C PRO A 198 -12.81 -4.51 40.15
N THR A 199 -13.84 -3.68 40.31
CA THR A 199 -14.92 -3.52 39.34
C THR A 199 -14.96 -2.18 38.64
N LEU A 200 -14.29 -1.14 39.16
CA LEU A 200 -14.36 0.21 38.61
C LEU A 200 -12.98 0.80 38.30
N SER A 201 -12.80 1.28 37.09
CA SER A 201 -11.60 1.99 36.68
C SER A 201 -11.94 3.21 35.82
N PHE A 202 -11.13 4.25 35.94
CA PHE A 202 -11.18 5.47 35.13
C PHE A 202 -9.90 5.56 34.30
N SER A 203 -10.03 5.90 33.02
CA SER A 203 -8.89 6.13 32.13
C SER A 203 -9.04 7.44 31.39
N GLY A 204 -7.94 8.17 31.26
CA GLY A 204 -7.86 9.40 30.49
C GLY A 204 -6.48 9.55 29.87
N GLY A 205 -6.37 10.28 28.78
CA GLY A 205 -5.09 10.48 28.11
C GLY A 205 -5.11 11.62 27.11
N LEU A 206 -3.91 11.97 26.66
CA LEU A 206 -3.64 12.99 25.67
C LEU A 206 -2.72 12.38 24.59
N ARG A 207 -2.92 12.81 23.35
CA ARG A 207 -2.05 12.49 22.22
C ARG A 207 -1.84 13.74 21.36
N TYR A 208 -0.60 13.88 20.87
CA TYR A 208 -0.25 14.88 19.90
C TYR A 208 0.44 14.18 18.71
N ASP A 209 0.01 14.53 17.50
CA ASP A 209 0.56 14.00 16.25
C ASP A 209 1.03 15.16 15.37
N TYR A 210 2.18 14.94 14.72
CA TYR A 210 2.73 15.81 13.70
C TYR A 210 2.95 15.03 12.41
N GLY A 211 2.60 15.63 11.29
CA GLY A 211 2.80 15.04 9.97
C GLY A 211 3.26 16.07 8.95
N LYS A 212 4.21 15.68 8.12
CA LYS A 212 4.69 16.45 6.98
C LYS A 212 4.72 15.54 5.76
N ILE A 213 4.25 16.06 4.63
CA ILE A 213 4.37 15.43 3.32
C ILE A 213 5.01 16.42 2.36
N ASP A 214 6.03 15.94 1.64
CA ASP A 214 6.69 16.66 0.55
C ASP A 214 6.42 15.86 -0.74
N ALA A 215 5.54 16.39 -1.59
CA ALA A 215 5.21 15.81 -2.89
C ALA A 215 6.06 16.46 -3.97
N SER A 216 6.58 15.64 -4.90
CA SER A 216 7.31 16.14 -6.06
C SER A 216 6.32 16.60 -7.13
N ALA A 217 6.56 17.75 -7.73
CA ALA A 217 5.82 18.13 -8.92
C ALA A 217 6.01 17.07 -10.02
N TYR A 218 4.95 16.78 -10.72
CA TYR A 218 4.97 15.92 -11.90
C TYR A 218 4.70 16.80 -13.13
N THR A 219 5.54 16.68 -14.12
CA THR A 219 5.38 17.36 -15.40
C THR A 219 5.60 16.35 -16.51
N ASP A 220 4.62 16.20 -17.38
CA ASP A 220 4.76 15.51 -18.65
C ASP A 220 5.04 16.54 -19.74
N PRO A 221 6.28 16.61 -20.30
CA PRO A 221 6.63 17.61 -21.26
C PRO A 221 5.83 17.50 -22.58
N TYR A 222 5.43 16.30 -22.95
CA TYR A 222 4.64 16.08 -24.18
C TYR A 222 3.18 16.53 -23.98
N LEU A 223 2.59 16.26 -22.81
CA LEU A 223 1.28 16.78 -22.45
C LEU A 223 1.29 18.30 -22.38
N ALA A 224 2.35 18.90 -21.87
CA ALA A 224 2.50 20.36 -21.82
C ALA A 224 2.51 20.97 -23.24
N ILE A 225 3.23 20.37 -24.18
CA ILE A 225 3.23 20.80 -25.59
C ILE A 225 1.83 20.68 -26.18
N TYR A 226 1.20 19.52 -26.02
CA TYR A 226 -0.17 19.27 -26.52
C TYR A 226 -1.18 20.28 -25.98
N LEU A 227 -1.16 20.58 -24.68
CA LEU A 227 -2.07 21.55 -24.07
C LEU A 227 -1.85 22.97 -24.64
N ARG A 228 -0.58 23.39 -24.86
CA ARG A 228 -0.30 24.67 -25.48
C ARG A 228 -0.83 24.76 -26.93
N GLU A 229 -0.69 23.68 -27.69
CA GLU A 229 -1.25 23.59 -29.05
C GLU A 229 -2.79 23.66 -29.06
N GLN A 230 -3.44 23.19 -27.98
CA GLN A 230 -4.88 23.34 -27.81
C GLN A 230 -5.30 24.71 -27.27
N GLY A 231 -4.35 25.64 -27.03
CA GLY A 231 -4.62 27.01 -26.61
C GLY A 231 -4.77 27.18 -25.08
N TYR A 232 -4.36 26.20 -24.26
CA TYR A 232 -4.32 26.37 -22.80
C TYR A 232 -3.16 27.27 -22.39
N GLY A 233 -3.41 28.18 -21.44
CA GLY A 233 -2.38 29.04 -20.86
C GLY A 233 -1.44 28.27 -19.92
N ASP A 234 -0.26 28.88 -19.66
CA ASP A 234 0.78 28.23 -18.80
C ASP A 234 0.31 28.02 -17.36
N GLU A 235 -0.76 28.69 -16.91
CA GLU A 235 -1.37 28.50 -15.60
C GLU A 235 -2.09 27.13 -15.46
N PHE A 236 -2.35 26.42 -16.56
CA PHE A 236 -2.97 25.09 -16.57
C PHE A 236 -1.97 23.97 -16.86
N ILE A 237 -0.71 24.30 -17.14
CA ILE A 237 0.37 23.40 -17.52
C ILE A 237 1.43 23.30 -16.42
#